data_5ce1ef3c7c9e313cf9e1b4aa10b8d362
#
_entry.id   5ce1ef3c7c9e313cf9e1b4aa10b8d362
#
_cell.length_a   1.000
_cell.length_b   1.000
_cell.length_c   1.000
_cell.angle_alpha   90.00
_cell.angle_beta   90.00
_cell.angle_gamma   90.00
#
_symmetry.space_group_name_H-M   'P 1'
#
loop_
_entity.id
_entity.type
_entity.pdbx_description
1 polymer ?
#
loop_
_entity_poly.entity_id
_entity_poly.type
_entity_poly.pdbx_seq_one_letter_code
_entity_poly.pdbx_strand_id
1 'polypeptide(L)'
;RVDMAASLVKADEGWTETIKLWQDFRAFLDAEYPHCAMVSEWGVPAKSIEGGFHMDFMLHFGPPAYNSLFRCEHPFFSREGKGDITVFLDAYLADLASTQGRGLICIPSSNHDMPRLARGRDARDLKVCFTFLLTMSGAPFLYYGDEIGMRYLEDVTSVEGGYDRTGSRSPMQWEKRAGFGFTTGDTPYIPFDRSADAPTVAEQEARKDSLLNAVRALLRLRHAHRALQSFGEFVPVYAEAGKYPFAYERRADGERILVILNPADRAEKISFDCAGEVLFQVGGVPEDGTMPARSACVIRR
;
A
#
# COMPACT_ATOMS: atom_id res chain seq x y z
N ARG A 1 4.86 -4.27 15.75
CA ARG A 1 3.96 -5.16 15.02
C ARG A 1 3.82 -6.47 15.77
N VAL A 2 2.62 -6.93 15.96
CA VAL A 2 2.29 -8.18 16.64
C VAL A 2 1.88 -9.22 15.59
N ASP A 3 2.69 -10.25 15.50
CA ASP A 3 2.45 -11.40 14.62
C ASP A 3 1.30 -12.26 15.15
N MET A 4 0.43 -12.73 14.25
CA MET A 4 -0.67 -13.64 14.61
C MET A 4 -1.48 -13.19 15.85
N ALA A 5 -1.77 -11.90 15.99
CA ALA A 5 -2.38 -11.31 17.19
C ALA A 5 -3.71 -11.97 17.60
N ALA A 6 -4.48 -12.48 16.64
CA ALA A 6 -5.75 -13.17 16.87
C ALA A 6 -5.62 -14.55 17.52
N SER A 7 -4.42 -15.15 17.60
CA SER A 7 -4.24 -16.57 17.89
C SER A 7 -3.52 -16.88 19.19
N LEU A 8 -3.27 -15.90 20.05
CA LEU A 8 -2.54 -16.10 21.31
C LEU A 8 -3.32 -16.95 22.32
N VAL A 9 -4.60 -16.67 22.47
CA VAL A 9 -5.46 -17.48 23.34
C VAL A 9 -6.11 -18.58 22.51
N LYS A 10 -5.94 -19.84 22.92
CA LYS A 10 -6.47 -21.01 22.21
C LYS A 10 -7.92 -21.29 22.58
N ALA A 11 -8.69 -21.81 21.62
CA ALA A 11 -10.12 -22.15 21.79
C ALA A 11 -10.98 -20.96 22.27
N ASP A 12 -10.63 -19.74 21.86
CA ASP A 12 -11.31 -18.49 22.21
C ASP A 12 -12.24 -18.07 21.06
N GLU A 13 -13.45 -18.65 21.03
CA GLU A 13 -14.46 -18.29 20.03
C GLU A 13 -14.88 -16.81 20.21
N GLY A 14 -14.81 -16.03 19.13
CA GLY A 14 -15.17 -14.61 19.14
C GLY A 14 -14.10 -13.70 19.75
N TRP A 15 -12.94 -14.24 20.11
CA TRP A 15 -11.76 -13.51 20.63
C TRP A 15 -11.97 -12.75 21.95
N THR A 16 -12.88 -13.22 22.82
CA THR A 16 -13.19 -12.52 24.06
C THR A 16 -11.98 -12.43 24.99
N GLU A 17 -11.29 -13.53 25.21
CA GLU A 17 -10.11 -13.55 26.11
C GLU A 17 -8.87 -12.97 25.42
N THR A 18 -8.74 -13.13 24.11
CA THR A 18 -7.70 -12.49 23.29
C THR A 18 -7.81 -10.97 23.36
N ILE A 19 -9.03 -10.42 23.24
CA ILE A 19 -9.29 -8.97 23.37
C ILE A 19 -8.89 -8.47 24.75
N LYS A 20 -9.29 -9.15 25.84
CA LYS A 20 -8.89 -8.77 27.20
C LYS A 20 -7.37 -8.77 27.39
N LEU A 21 -6.70 -9.80 26.92
CA LEU A 21 -5.25 -9.91 26.98
C LEU A 21 -4.58 -8.68 26.33
N TRP A 22 -5.04 -8.29 25.14
CA TRP A 22 -4.47 -7.13 24.44
C TRP A 22 -4.84 -5.81 25.10
N GLN A 23 -6.02 -5.69 25.70
CA GLN A 23 -6.39 -4.50 26.50
C GLN A 23 -5.47 -4.32 27.71
N ASP A 24 -5.07 -5.41 28.37
CA ASP A 24 -4.09 -5.35 29.47
C ASP A 24 -2.71 -4.89 28.97
N PHE A 25 -2.25 -5.43 27.82
CA PHE A 25 -1.02 -4.96 27.18
C PHE A 25 -1.10 -3.48 26.78
N ARG A 26 -2.24 -3.07 26.26
CA ARG A 26 -2.45 -1.67 25.88
C ARG A 26 -2.43 -0.76 27.10
N ALA A 27 -3.08 -1.12 28.20
CA ALA A 27 -3.05 -0.36 29.43
C ALA A 27 -1.63 -0.21 29.99
N PHE A 28 -0.83 -1.29 29.94
CA PHE A 28 0.59 -1.23 30.29
C PHE A 28 1.38 -0.28 29.40
N LEU A 29 1.19 -0.35 28.07
CA LEU A 29 1.88 0.55 27.14
C LEU A 29 1.50 2.02 27.35
N ASP A 30 0.23 2.31 27.59
CA ASP A 30 -0.23 3.68 27.82
C ASP A 30 0.35 4.26 29.12
N ALA A 31 0.57 3.42 30.14
CA ALA A 31 1.17 3.85 31.41
C ALA A 31 2.69 4.05 31.33
N GLU A 32 3.41 3.11 30.73
CA GLU A 32 4.87 3.06 30.78
C GLU A 32 5.53 3.61 29.51
N TYR A 33 4.84 3.51 28.35
CA TYR A 33 5.37 3.85 27.02
C TYR A 33 4.34 4.62 26.18
N PRO A 34 3.85 5.80 26.61
CA PRO A 34 2.71 6.50 25.99
C PRO A 34 2.94 6.96 24.54
N HIS A 35 4.18 6.89 24.05
CA HIS A 35 4.52 7.23 22.68
C HIS A 35 4.63 6.00 21.76
N CYS A 36 4.33 4.80 22.26
CA CYS A 36 4.32 3.59 21.45
C CYS A 36 2.99 3.37 20.77
N ALA A 37 3.04 2.83 19.54
CA ALA A 37 1.85 2.38 18.81
C ALA A 37 1.91 0.87 18.59
N MET A 38 0.74 0.22 18.63
CA MET A 38 0.59 -1.20 18.33
C MET A 38 -0.10 -1.37 16.98
N VAL A 39 0.46 -2.22 16.13
CA VAL A 39 -0.18 -2.70 14.90
C VAL A 39 -0.30 -4.22 14.96
N SER A 40 -1.48 -4.73 14.66
CA SER A 40 -1.77 -6.17 14.66
C SER A 40 -1.66 -6.78 13.27
N GLU A 41 -1.32 -8.03 13.22
CA GLU A 41 -1.63 -8.92 12.14
C GLU A 41 -2.84 -9.77 12.55
N TRP A 42 -4.03 -9.22 12.38
CA TRP A 42 -5.30 -9.84 12.75
C TRP A 42 -6.24 -10.00 11.56
N GLY A 43 -6.38 -8.94 10.75
CA GLY A 43 -7.26 -8.93 9.56
C GLY A 43 -8.75 -8.78 9.89
N VAL A 44 -9.08 -8.37 11.11
CA VAL A 44 -10.43 -8.02 11.56
C VAL A 44 -10.35 -6.71 12.35
N PRO A 45 -10.30 -5.56 11.66
CA PRO A 45 -10.02 -4.27 12.29
C PRO A 45 -10.92 -3.94 13.48
N ALA A 46 -12.21 -4.28 13.41
CA ALA A 46 -13.14 -4.06 14.52
C ALA A 46 -12.64 -4.73 15.82
N LYS A 47 -12.21 -5.99 15.75
CA LYS A 47 -11.76 -6.77 16.89
C LYS A 47 -10.36 -6.35 17.37
N SER A 48 -9.48 -6.08 16.45
CA SER A 48 -8.15 -5.55 16.73
C SER A 48 -8.23 -4.22 17.51
N ILE A 49 -9.03 -3.27 17.03
CA ILE A 49 -9.21 -1.96 17.69
C ILE A 49 -9.93 -2.11 19.03
N GLU A 50 -10.92 -3.02 19.13
CA GLU A 50 -11.55 -3.38 20.41
C GLU A 50 -10.51 -3.91 21.42
N GLY A 51 -9.54 -4.70 20.96
CA GLY A 51 -8.41 -5.20 21.76
C GLY A 51 -7.36 -4.14 22.12
N GLY A 52 -7.53 -2.88 21.67
CA GLY A 52 -6.62 -1.79 22.03
C GLY A 52 -5.49 -1.54 21.05
N PHE A 53 -5.46 -2.20 19.89
CA PHE A 53 -4.52 -1.88 18.85
C PHE A 53 -4.84 -0.52 18.22
N HIS A 54 -3.81 0.20 17.78
CA HIS A 54 -3.97 1.47 17.10
C HIS A 54 -4.32 1.29 15.62
N MET A 55 -3.93 0.14 15.05
CA MET A 55 -4.13 -0.15 13.64
C MET A 55 -4.05 -1.67 13.36
N ASP A 56 -4.69 -2.09 12.26
CA ASP A 56 -4.68 -3.46 11.77
C ASP A 56 -4.40 -3.51 10.27
N PHE A 57 -3.78 -4.59 9.79
CA PHE A 57 -3.49 -4.78 8.39
C PHE A 57 -4.68 -5.35 7.62
N MET A 58 -4.93 -4.82 6.41
CA MET A 58 -5.60 -5.61 5.38
C MET A 58 -4.65 -6.72 4.91
N LEU A 59 -5.04 -7.97 5.17
CA LEU A 59 -4.18 -9.12 4.93
C LEU A 59 -4.31 -9.65 3.49
N HIS A 60 -3.25 -10.27 3.00
CA HIS A 60 -3.19 -10.91 1.69
C HIS A 60 -3.76 -12.34 1.67
N PHE A 61 -4.19 -12.85 2.82
CA PHE A 61 -4.90 -14.12 2.96
C PHE A 61 -6.32 -13.87 3.49
N GLY A 62 -7.20 -14.87 3.33
CA GLY A 62 -8.63 -14.69 3.60
C GLY A 62 -9.40 -14.18 2.38
N PRO A 63 -10.39 -13.30 2.54
CA PRO A 63 -11.16 -12.74 1.44
C PRO A 63 -10.27 -12.02 0.41
N PRO A 64 -10.63 -12.03 -0.88
CA PRO A 64 -9.77 -11.53 -1.96
C PRO A 64 -9.54 -10.01 -1.98
N ALA A 65 -10.11 -9.27 -1.01
CA ALA A 65 -10.16 -7.81 -1.01
C ALA A 65 -8.81 -7.12 -1.31
N TYR A 66 -7.79 -7.35 -0.47
CA TYR A 66 -6.47 -6.75 -0.70
C TYR A 66 -5.81 -7.29 -1.99
N ASN A 67 -5.92 -8.60 -2.24
CA ASN A 67 -5.29 -9.21 -3.40
C ASN A 67 -5.89 -8.74 -4.72
N SER A 68 -7.18 -8.34 -4.74
CA SER A 68 -7.82 -7.78 -5.93
C SER A 68 -7.15 -6.51 -6.45
N LEU A 69 -6.42 -5.79 -5.59
CA LEU A 69 -5.64 -4.63 -6.01
C LEU A 69 -4.42 -5.00 -6.86
N PHE A 70 -3.64 -6.01 -6.40
CA PHE A 70 -2.28 -6.21 -6.91
C PHE A 70 -1.91 -7.65 -7.27
N ARG A 71 -2.57 -8.68 -6.71
CA ARG A 71 -2.07 -10.06 -6.63
C ARG A 71 -3.13 -11.14 -6.84
N CYS A 72 -4.05 -10.94 -7.76
CA CYS A 72 -4.99 -11.95 -8.25
C CYS A 72 -4.78 -12.17 -9.75
N GLU A 73 -5.59 -13.00 -10.39
CA GLU A 73 -5.51 -13.27 -11.83
C GLU A 73 -5.67 -11.98 -12.65
N HIS A 74 -6.64 -11.14 -12.30
CA HIS A 74 -6.90 -9.84 -12.93
C HIS A 74 -6.89 -8.73 -11.88
N PRO A 75 -5.71 -8.27 -11.42
CA PRO A 75 -5.64 -7.23 -10.42
C PRO A 75 -6.07 -5.88 -10.99
N PHE A 76 -6.69 -5.03 -10.15
CA PHE A 76 -7.12 -3.71 -10.59
C PHE A 76 -5.95 -2.86 -11.10
N PHE A 77 -4.82 -2.85 -10.36
CA PHE A 77 -3.60 -2.17 -10.77
C PHE A 77 -2.79 -2.99 -11.76
N SER A 78 -3.39 -3.29 -12.91
CA SER A 78 -2.80 -3.99 -14.04
C SER A 78 -3.10 -3.24 -15.33
N ARG A 79 -2.17 -3.30 -16.30
CA ARG A 79 -2.33 -2.75 -17.65
C ARG A 79 -3.48 -3.39 -18.42
N GLU A 80 -3.84 -4.62 -18.09
CA GLU A 80 -4.93 -5.32 -18.77
C GLU A 80 -6.27 -4.59 -18.63
N GLY A 81 -6.48 -3.85 -17.55
CA GLY A 81 -7.72 -3.14 -17.28
C GLY A 81 -8.93 -4.09 -17.21
N LYS A 82 -8.77 -5.24 -16.54
CA LYS A 82 -9.81 -6.25 -16.34
C LYS A 82 -10.20 -6.44 -14.86
N GLY A 83 -9.48 -5.77 -13.95
CA GLY A 83 -9.74 -5.88 -12.52
C GLY A 83 -10.99 -5.13 -12.09
N ASP A 84 -11.42 -5.43 -10.88
CA ASP A 84 -12.61 -4.82 -10.26
C ASP A 84 -12.22 -4.15 -8.93
N ILE A 85 -12.35 -2.82 -8.87
CA ILE A 85 -12.03 -2.05 -7.67
C ILE A 85 -13.08 -2.25 -6.57
N THR A 86 -14.31 -2.62 -6.92
CA THR A 86 -15.40 -2.75 -5.94
C THR A 86 -15.13 -3.88 -4.96
N VAL A 87 -14.44 -4.94 -5.38
CA VAL A 87 -14.04 -6.06 -4.50
C VAL A 87 -13.18 -5.58 -3.31
N PHE A 88 -12.23 -4.69 -3.57
CA PHE A 88 -11.45 -4.05 -2.50
C PHE A 88 -12.30 -3.04 -1.73
N LEU A 89 -13.02 -2.19 -2.45
CA LEU A 89 -13.68 -1.02 -1.88
C LEU A 89 -14.78 -1.41 -0.89
N ASP A 90 -15.59 -2.43 -1.20
CA ASP A 90 -16.66 -2.91 -0.32
C ASP A 90 -16.10 -3.40 1.02
N ALA A 91 -15.02 -4.21 0.98
CA ALA A 91 -14.36 -4.67 2.19
C ALA A 91 -13.70 -3.52 2.97
N TYR A 92 -12.99 -2.64 2.27
CA TYR A 92 -12.31 -1.50 2.89
C TYR A 92 -13.30 -0.54 3.57
N LEU A 93 -14.44 -0.23 2.94
CA LEU A 93 -15.46 0.65 3.52
C LEU A 93 -16.15 0.00 4.73
N ALA A 94 -16.40 -1.31 4.68
CA ALA A 94 -16.95 -2.05 5.82
C ALA A 94 -15.96 -2.03 7.01
N ASP A 95 -14.69 -2.30 6.75
CA ASP A 95 -13.63 -2.25 7.76
C ASP A 95 -13.46 -0.83 8.32
N LEU A 96 -13.43 0.19 7.45
CA LEU A 96 -13.32 1.58 7.87
C LEU A 96 -14.49 2.00 8.78
N ALA A 97 -15.71 1.64 8.41
CA ALA A 97 -16.88 1.90 9.24
C ALA A 97 -16.81 1.17 10.59
N SER A 98 -16.29 -0.06 10.61
CA SER A 98 -16.17 -0.87 11.83
C SER A 98 -15.19 -0.29 12.86
N THR A 99 -14.17 0.44 12.43
CA THR A 99 -13.23 1.10 13.34
C THR A 99 -13.84 2.27 14.10
N GLN A 100 -14.93 2.84 13.61
CA GLN A 100 -15.60 4.03 14.18
C GLN A 100 -14.63 5.21 14.43
N GLY A 101 -13.60 5.35 13.60
CA GLY A 101 -12.57 6.38 13.73
C GLY A 101 -11.59 6.18 14.91
N ARG A 102 -11.66 5.05 15.63
CA ARG A 102 -10.81 4.77 16.80
C ARG A 102 -9.47 4.15 16.46
N GLY A 103 -9.30 3.69 15.22
CA GLY A 103 -8.06 3.07 14.75
C GLY A 103 -7.90 3.19 13.24
N LEU A 104 -6.76 2.73 12.74
CA LEU A 104 -6.39 2.86 11.32
C LEU A 104 -6.33 1.50 10.64
N ILE A 105 -6.70 1.49 9.36
CA ILE A 105 -6.47 0.37 8.47
C ILE A 105 -5.12 0.57 7.78
N CYS A 106 -4.28 -0.47 7.79
CA CYS A 106 -3.00 -0.46 7.11
C CYS A 106 -3.10 -1.15 5.75
N ILE A 107 -2.77 -0.43 4.68
CA ILE A 107 -2.69 -0.99 3.32
C ILE A 107 -1.20 -1.09 2.97
N PRO A 108 -0.60 -2.30 2.97
CA PRO A 108 0.81 -2.46 2.65
C PRO A 108 1.06 -2.45 1.13
N SER A 109 2.24 -1.99 0.70
CA SER A 109 2.69 -2.14 -0.69
C SER A 109 2.97 -3.63 -1.00
N SER A 110 3.69 -4.27 -0.13
CA SER A 110 3.91 -5.71 -0.02
C SER A 110 4.39 -6.05 1.39
N ASN A 111 4.79 -7.29 1.62
CA ASN A 111 5.46 -7.74 2.83
C ASN A 111 6.38 -8.93 2.54
N HIS A 112 6.97 -9.51 3.59
CA HIS A 112 7.89 -10.63 3.51
C HIS A 112 7.22 -11.98 3.17
N ASP A 113 5.89 -12.04 3.09
CA ASP A 113 5.10 -13.24 2.85
C ASP A 113 4.34 -13.24 1.51
N MET A 114 4.54 -12.22 0.69
CA MET A 114 3.90 -12.13 -0.63
C MET A 114 4.89 -11.59 -1.68
N PRO A 115 4.63 -11.82 -2.97
CA PRO A 115 5.44 -11.23 -4.03
C PRO A 115 5.47 -9.70 -3.95
N ARG A 116 6.63 -9.10 -4.27
CA ARG A 116 6.83 -7.65 -4.29
C ARG A 116 5.88 -6.94 -5.25
N LEU A 117 5.56 -5.68 -4.96
CA LEU A 117 4.66 -4.86 -5.76
C LEU A 117 5.12 -4.73 -7.22
N ALA A 118 6.42 -4.77 -7.47
CA ALA A 118 7.02 -4.65 -8.81
C ALA A 118 6.76 -5.85 -9.72
N ARG A 119 6.26 -7.00 -9.21
CA ARG A 119 5.98 -8.18 -10.05
C ARG A 119 4.96 -7.84 -11.13
N GLY A 120 5.37 -7.92 -12.39
CA GLY A 120 4.54 -7.59 -13.56
C GLY A 120 4.29 -6.10 -13.79
N ARG A 121 5.02 -5.19 -13.12
CA ARG A 121 4.84 -3.73 -13.21
C ARG A 121 6.17 -3.03 -13.51
N ASP A 122 6.13 -2.03 -14.37
CA ASP A 122 7.26 -1.11 -14.57
C ASP A 122 7.18 0.12 -13.63
N ALA A 123 8.15 1.00 -13.73
CA ALA A 123 8.23 2.18 -12.89
C ALA A 123 7.01 3.13 -13.02
N ARG A 124 6.37 3.19 -14.20
CA ARG A 124 5.17 4.01 -14.39
C ARG A 124 3.96 3.41 -13.69
N ASP A 125 3.77 2.10 -13.82
CA ASP A 125 2.70 1.38 -13.11
C ASP A 125 2.85 1.51 -11.60
N LEU A 126 4.10 1.36 -11.11
CA LEU A 126 4.40 1.52 -9.69
C LEU A 126 4.09 2.92 -9.18
N LYS A 127 4.36 3.97 -9.95
CA LYS A 127 3.98 5.33 -9.58
C LYS A 127 2.45 5.49 -9.43
N VAL A 128 1.65 4.82 -10.29
CA VAL A 128 0.18 4.79 -10.15
C VAL A 128 -0.21 4.04 -8.88
N CYS A 129 0.39 2.88 -8.60
CA CYS A 129 0.15 2.12 -7.36
C CYS A 129 0.49 2.94 -6.11
N PHE A 130 1.64 3.62 -6.09
CA PHE A 130 2.04 4.46 -4.95
C PHE A 130 1.17 5.71 -4.81
N THR A 131 0.63 6.26 -5.90
CA THR A 131 -0.36 7.33 -5.81
C THR A 131 -1.58 6.86 -5.03
N PHE A 132 -2.11 5.67 -5.33
CA PHE A 132 -3.17 5.05 -4.54
C PHE A 132 -2.75 4.87 -3.08
N LEU A 133 -1.70 4.10 -2.82
CA LEU A 133 -1.27 3.73 -1.46
C LEU A 133 -1.05 4.93 -0.55
N LEU A 134 -0.45 6.01 -1.09
CA LEU A 134 -0.09 7.18 -0.31
C LEU A 134 -1.17 8.26 -0.24
N THR A 135 -2.28 8.12 -0.98
CA THR A 135 -3.42 9.03 -0.89
C THR A 135 -4.66 8.39 -0.23
N MET A 136 -4.66 7.08 0.00
CA MET A 136 -5.73 6.40 0.75
C MET A 136 -5.79 6.85 2.23
N SER A 137 -6.96 6.74 2.85
CA SER A 137 -7.14 6.90 4.29
C SER A 137 -6.48 5.75 5.05
N GLY A 138 -6.18 5.93 6.33
CA GLY A 138 -5.48 4.93 7.12
C GLY A 138 -3.95 5.11 7.12
N ALA A 139 -3.21 4.06 7.43
CA ALA A 139 -1.76 4.06 7.54
C ALA A 139 -1.12 3.28 6.38
N PRO A 140 -0.41 3.94 5.46
CA PRO A 140 0.33 3.24 4.43
C PRO A 140 1.56 2.54 5.05
N PHE A 141 1.78 1.29 4.67
CA PHE A 141 2.98 0.53 5.02
C PHE A 141 3.77 0.21 3.77
N LEU A 142 4.98 0.76 3.67
CA LEU A 142 5.87 0.50 2.56
C LEU A 142 6.85 -0.59 2.94
N TYR A 143 6.83 -1.69 2.20
CA TYR A 143 7.83 -2.74 2.36
C TYR A 143 9.14 -2.29 1.72
N TYR A 144 10.26 -2.45 2.44
CA TYR A 144 11.56 -1.96 1.98
C TYR A 144 11.88 -2.43 0.56
N GLY A 145 12.38 -1.53 -0.26
CA GLY A 145 12.75 -1.78 -1.65
C GLY A 145 11.59 -1.66 -2.65
N ASP A 146 10.32 -1.67 -2.23
CA ASP A 146 9.21 -1.42 -3.14
C ASP A 146 9.27 0.01 -3.68
N GLU A 147 9.75 0.98 -2.88
CA GLU A 147 9.93 2.40 -3.24
C GLU A 147 10.97 2.63 -4.34
N ILE A 148 11.84 1.65 -4.59
CA ILE A 148 12.77 1.66 -5.72
C ILE A 148 12.40 0.62 -6.79
N GLY A 149 11.30 -0.13 -6.60
CA GLY A 149 10.85 -1.15 -7.52
C GLY A 149 11.71 -2.42 -7.50
N MET A 150 12.25 -2.82 -6.34
CA MET A 150 12.94 -4.10 -6.19
C MET A 150 12.05 -5.24 -6.65
N ARG A 151 12.65 -6.17 -7.40
CA ARG A 151 11.93 -7.31 -7.97
C ARG A 151 11.78 -8.44 -6.96
N TYR A 152 10.69 -9.17 -7.10
CA TYR A 152 10.58 -10.50 -6.53
C TYR A 152 11.55 -11.43 -7.29
N LEU A 153 12.38 -12.18 -6.56
CA LEU A 153 13.31 -13.12 -7.18
C LEU A 153 12.63 -14.47 -7.35
N GLU A 154 12.43 -14.85 -8.59
CA GLU A 154 11.90 -16.18 -8.92
C GLU A 154 13.00 -17.24 -8.70
N ASP A 155 12.60 -18.49 -8.51
CA ASP A 155 13.48 -19.66 -8.44
C ASP A 155 14.62 -19.60 -7.40
N VAL A 156 14.44 -18.84 -6.32
CA VAL A 156 15.39 -18.85 -5.21
C VAL A 156 15.17 -20.05 -4.31
N THR A 157 16.28 -20.65 -3.86
CA THR A 157 16.25 -21.73 -2.88
C THR A 157 15.53 -21.26 -1.61
N SER A 158 14.54 -22.04 -1.17
CA SER A 158 13.85 -21.78 0.09
C SER A 158 14.81 -21.84 1.27
N VAL A 159 14.77 -20.82 2.11
CA VAL A 159 15.50 -20.78 3.37
C VAL A 159 14.53 -20.61 4.54
N GLU A 160 14.78 -21.31 5.63
CA GLU A 160 13.96 -21.28 6.86
C GLU A 160 12.44 -21.40 6.60
N GLY A 161 12.04 -22.30 5.71
CA GLY A 161 10.63 -22.50 5.39
C GLY A 161 9.98 -21.33 4.65
N GLY A 162 10.77 -20.48 4.00
CA GLY A 162 10.29 -19.32 3.22
C GLY A 162 9.52 -19.72 1.97
N TYR A 163 9.86 -20.87 1.37
CA TYR A 163 9.23 -21.36 0.13
C TYR A 163 9.13 -20.22 -0.91
N ASP A 164 7.99 -20.03 -1.53
CA ASP A 164 7.73 -18.97 -2.51
C ASP A 164 7.87 -17.54 -1.94
N ARG A 165 7.94 -17.38 -0.61
CA ARG A 165 8.14 -16.09 0.06
C ARG A 165 9.61 -15.64 0.08
N THR A 166 10.55 -16.57 -0.10
CA THR A 166 12.00 -16.28 -0.03
C THR A 166 12.41 -15.19 -1.02
N GLY A 167 11.84 -15.19 -2.22
CA GLY A 167 12.13 -14.19 -3.27
C GLY A 167 11.75 -12.74 -2.93
N SER A 168 10.88 -12.54 -1.93
CA SER A 168 10.53 -11.19 -1.44
C SER A 168 11.53 -10.63 -0.44
N ARG A 169 12.42 -11.47 0.11
CA ARG A 169 13.29 -11.16 1.26
C ARG A 169 14.73 -10.85 0.85
N SER A 170 14.97 -10.57 -0.44
CA SER A 170 16.30 -10.19 -0.94
C SER A 170 16.80 -8.92 -0.24
N PRO A 171 18.12 -8.80 -0.01
CA PRO A 171 18.69 -7.63 0.67
C PRO A 171 18.46 -6.33 -0.09
N MET A 172 18.40 -5.21 0.64
CA MET A 172 18.22 -3.87 0.06
C MET A 172 19.37 -3.53 -0.89
N GLN A 173 19.05 -2.90 -2.01
CA GLN A 173 19.98 -2.51 -3.06
C GLN A 173 20.28 -1.00 -2.98
N TRP A 174 21.35 -0.63 -2.28
CA TRP A 174 21.69 0.77 -2.05
C TRP A 174 22.43 1.39 -3.23
N GLU A 175 23.42 0.71 -3.79
CA GLU A 175 24.28 1.23 -4.86
C GLU A 175 24.86 0.10 -5.72
N LYS A 176 25.27 0.41 -6.96
CA LYS A 176 25.90 -0.57 -7.89
C LYS A 176 27.36 -0.80 -7.55
N ARG A 177 27.59 -1.64 -6.55
CA ARG A 177 28.91 -2.20 -6.20
C ARG A 177 28.78 -3.62 -5.66
N ALA A 178 29.87 -4.29 -5.37
CA ALA A 178 29.85 -5.60 -4.71
C ALA A 178 29.03 -5.52 -3.42
N GLY A 179 28.13 -6.50 -3.21
CA GLY A 179 27.23 -6.51 -2.05
C GLY A 179 26.16 -5.39 -2.04
N PHE A 180 25.97 -4.66 -3.13
CA PHE A 180 25.00 -3.57 -3.29
C PHE A 180 24.99 -2.52 -2.17
N GLY A 181 26.12 -2.34 -1.48
CA GLY A 181 26.20 -1.47 -0.30
C GLY A 181 25.51 -2.04 0.95
N PHE A 182 24.89 -3.21 0.85
CA PHE A 182 24.25 -3.89 1.96
C PHE A 182 25.25 -4.65 2.83
N THR A 183 26.24 -5.30 2.20
CA THR A 183 27.28 -6.07 2.88
C THR A 183 28.64 -5.89 2.20
N THR A 184 29.69 -6.11 2.98
CA THR A 184 31.07 -6.25 2.48
C THR A 184 31.47 -7.71 2.26
N GLY A 185 30.63 -8.67 2.65
CA GLY A 185 30.83 -10.11 2.42
C GLY A 185 30.43 -10.51 1.00
N ASP A 186 31.00 -11.61 0.54
CA ASP A 186 30.83 -12.10 -0.83
C ASP A 186 29.50 -12.85 -1.05
N THR A 187 28.92 -13.40 0.02
CA THR A 187 27.73 -14.24 -0.04
C THR A 187 26.65 -13.74 0.92
N PRO A 188 25.58 -13.09 0.44
CA PRO A 188 24.44 -12.75 1.28
C PRO A 188 23.62 -13.99 1.60
N TYR A 189 22.88 -13.96 2.71
CA TYR A 189 22.01 -15.05 3.13
C TYR A 189 20.92 -15.39 2.11
N ILE A 190 20.31 -14.35 1.53
CA ILE A 190 19.41 -14.46 0.37
C ILE A 190 20.07 -13.68 -0.79
N PRO A 191 20.05 -14.22 -2.02
CA PRO A 191 20.74 -13.59 -3.14
C PRO A 191 20.20 -12.20 -3.48
N PHE A 192 21.05 -11.38 -4.09
CA PHE A 192 20.65 -10.14 -4.73
C PHE A 192 20.04 -10.38 -6.10
N ASP A 193 19.27 -9.41 -6.60
CA ASP A 193 18.93 -9.31 -8.01
C ASP A 193 20.21 -9.03 -8.82
N ARG A 194 20.63 -10.00 -9.64
CA ARG A 194 21.86 -9.93 -10.45
C ARG A 194 21.62 -9.38 -11.86
N SER A 195 20.42 -8.95 -12.17
CA SER A 195 20.14 -8.37 -13.48
C SER A 195 20.89 -7.05 -13.67
N ALA A 196 21.30 -6.77 -14.89
CA ALA A 196 22.08 -5.56 -15.22
C ALA A 196 21.33 -4.26 -14.89
N ASP A 197 19.99 -4.31 -14.92
CA ASP A 197 19.08 -3.21 -14.62
C ASP A 197 18.44 -3.31 -13.22
N ALA A 198 19.05 -4.07 -12.29
CA ALA A 198 18.61 -4.13 -10.91
C ALA A 198 18.56 -2.71 -10.31
N PRO A 199 17.41 -2.29 -9.74
CA PRO A 199 17.27 -0.93 -9.24
C PRO A 199 18.10 -0.69 -7.99
N THR A 200 18.67 0.51 -7.85
CA THR A 200 19.37 0.93 -6.64
C THR A 200 18.91 2.28 -6.15
N VAL A 201 19.07 2.53 -4.84
CA VAL A 201 18.75 3.83 -4.23
C VAL A 201 19.56 4.94 -4.88
N ALA A 202 20.89 4.77 -4.98
CA ALA A 202 21.79 5.80 -5.49
C ALA A 202 21.47 6.23 -6.93
N GLU A 203 21.15 5.29 -7.83
CA GLU A 203 20.74 5.64 -9.20
C GLU A 203 19.39 6.39 -9.23
N GLN A 204 18.46 6.00 -8.39
CA GLN A 204 17.16 6.64 -8.36
C GLN A 204 17.18 8.00 -7.68
N GLU A 205 18.02 8.21 -6.68
CA GLU A 205 18.23 9.55 -6.09
C GLU A 205 18.73 10.55 -7.11
N ALA A 206 19.64 10.14 -7.98
CA ALA A 206 20.21 10.98 -9.03
C ALA A 206 19.21 11.33 -10.16
N ARG A 207 18.13 10.57 -10.32
CA ARG A 207 17.15 10.75 -11.40
C ARG A 207 15.89 11.43 -10.91
N LYS A 208 15.65 12.65 -11.35
CA LYS A 208 14.49 13.47 -10.94
C LYS A 208 13.13 12.75 -11.15
N ASP A 209 13.00 11.99 -12.22
CA ASP A 209 11.79 11.28 -12.62
C ASP A 209 11.71 9.81 -12.12
N SER A 210 12.58 9.42 -11.18
CA SER A 210 12.62 8.06 -10.63
C SER A 210 11.36 7.71 -9.83
N LEU A 211 11.16 6.42 -9.58
CA LEU A 211 10.11 5.93 -8.68
C LEU A 211 10.34 6.44 -7.24
N LEU A 212 11.57 6.34 -6.72
CA LEU A 212 11.92 6.82 -5.39
C LEU A 212 11.56 8.29 -5.19
N ASN A 213 11.90 9.15 -6.16
CA ASN A 213 11.60 10.57 -6.06
C ASN A 213 10.10 10.87 -6.20
N ALA A 214 9.35 10.06 -6.97
CA ALA A 214 7.88 10.13 -7.00
C ALA A 214 7.26 9.73 -5.66
N VAL A 215 7.73 8.65 -5.03
CA VAL A 215 7.29 8.22 -3.69
C VAL A 215 7.58 9.31 -2.65
N ARG A 216 8.78 9.89 -2.66
CA ARG A 216 9.15 11.03 -1.79
C ARG A 216 8.24 12.25 -2.00
N ALA A 217 7.87 12.54 -3.25
CA ALA A 217 6.96 13.64 -3.57
C ALA A 217 5.55 13.37 -3.02
N LEU A 218 5.03 12.16 -3.19
CA LEU A 218 3.74 11.75 -2.64
C LEU A 218 3.71 11.76 -1.10
N LEU A 219 4.80 11.36 -0.44
CA LEU A 219 4.91 11.45 1.01
C LEU A 219 4.89 12.91 1.49
N ARG A 220 5.64 13.81 0.84
CA ARG A 220 5.58 15.26 1.14
C ARG A 220 4.18 15.80 0.92
N LEU A 221 3.53 15.42 -0.18
CA LEU A 221 2.15 15.82 -0.46
C LEU A 221 1.20 15.35 0.64
N ARG A 222 1.28 14.08 1.06
CA ARG A 222 0.46 13.53 2.15
C ARG A 222 0.65 14.30 3.46
N HIS A 223 1.88 14.69 3.79
CA HIS A 223 2.16 15.46 5.01
C HIS A 223 1.69 16.92 4.90
N ALA A 224 1.76 17.52 3.72
CA ALA A 224 1.36 18.91 3.50
C ALA A 224 -0.16 19.12 3.53
N HIS A 225 -0.96 18.12 3.22
CA HIS A 225 -2.40 18.22 3.05
C HIS A 225 -3.16 17.39 4.10
N ARG A 226 -3.95 18.06 4.95
CA ARG A 226 -4.74 17.43 6.00
C ARG A 226 -5.71 16.40 5.45
N ALA A 227 -6.34 16.68 4.31
CA ALA A 227 -7.24 15.76 3.63
C ALA A 227 -6.56 14.41 3.28
N LEU A 228 -5.28 14.39 2.96
CA LEU A 228 -4.53 13.17 2.62
C LEU A 228 -4.00 12.40 3.84
N GLN A 229 -4.05 12.98 5.04
CA GLN A 229 -3.57 12.31 6.26
C GLN A 229 -4.48 11.14 6.69
N SER A 230 -4.05 10.40 7.69
CA SER A 230 -4.63 9.10 8.07
C SER A 230 -6.12 9.13 8.36
N PHE A 231 -6.62 10.18 8.99
CA PHE A 231 -8.03 10.34 9.39
C PHE A 231 -8.84 11.25 8.45
N GLY A 232 -8.26 11.73 7.34
CA GLY A 232 -9.04 12.44 6.33
C GLY A 232 -10.18 11.55 5.82
N GLU A 233 -11.35 12.15 5.61
CA GLU A 233 -12.51 11.46 5.08
C GLU A 233 -12.21 10.87 3.70
N PHE A 234 -12.71 9.67 3.44
CA PHE A 234 -12.61 8.99 2.15
C PHE A 234 -13.99 8.92 1.50
N VAL A 235 -14.13 9.49 0.32
CA VAL A 235 -15.42 9.55 -0.42
C VAL A 235 -15.21 9.04 -1.83
N PRO A 236 -15.75 7.87 -2.22
CA PRO A 236 -15.75 7.41 -3.60
C PRO A 236 -16.47 8.42 -4.51
N VAL A 237 -15.88 8.72 -5.68
CA VAL A 237 -16.46 9.58 -6.72
C VAL A 237 -16.88 8.77 -7.94
N TYR A 238 -16.01 7.86 -8.37
CA TYR A 238 -16.32 6.92 -9.44
C TYR A 238 -15.65 5.58 -9.14
N ALA A 239 -16.48 4.56 -8.89
CA ALA A 239 -16.05 3.20 -8.59
C ALA A 239 -17.16 2.24 -9.01
N GLU A 240 -17.06 1.71 -10.22
CA GLU A 240 -18.02 0.76 -10.78
C GLU A 240 -17.30 -0.57 -11.09
N ALA A 241 -18.04 -1.68 -10.95
CA ALA A 241 -17.51 -3.02 -11.17
C ALA A 241 -16.93 -3.17 -12.59
N GLY A 242 -15.66 -3.57 -12.66
CA GLY A 242 -14.94 -3.76 -13.92
C GLY A 242 -14.74 -2.50 -14.77
N LYS A 243 -14.95 -1.30 -14.20
CA LYS A 243 -14.78 -0.01 -14.89
C LYS A 243 -13.53 0.74 -14.43
N TYR A 244 -13.09 1.62 -15.30
CA TYR A 244 -11.97 2.55 -15.09
C TYR A 244 -12.37 3.96 -15.53
N PRO A 245 -11.72 5.01 -15.00
CA PRO A 245 -10.75 5.01 -13.93
C PRO A 245 -11.41 4.79 -12.56
N PHE A 246 -10.64 4.60 -11.49
CA PHE A 246 -11.10 4.75 -10.12
C PHE A 246 -10.87 6.18 -9.66
N ALA A 247 -11.89 6.81 -9.04
CA ALA A 247 -11.75 8.15 -8.50
C ALA A 247 -12.41 8.28 -7.12
N TYR A 248 -11.75 9.04 -6.24
CA TYR A 248 -12.24 9.34 -4.89
C TYR A 248 -11.79 10.73 -4.45
N GLU A 249 -12.52 11.31 -3.51
CA GLU A 249 -12.10 12.50 -2.78
C GLU A 249 -11.56 12.14 -1.39
N ARG A 250 -10.60 12.91 -0.96
CA ARG A 250 -10.15 13.01 0.42
C ARG A 250 -10.53 14.38 0.95
N ARG A 251 -11.09 14.42 2.17
CA ARG A 251 -11.60 15.66 2.75
C ARG A 251 -11.17 15.83 4.20
N ALA A 252 -10.75 17.02 4.58
CA ALA A 252 -10.51 17.44 5.98
C ALA A 252 -10.44 18.97 6.07
N ASP A 253 -10.98 19.53 7.14
CA ASP A 253 -10.83 20.96 7.50
C ASP A 253 -11.17 21.93 6.34
N GLY A 254 -12.17 21.61 5.52
CA GLY A 254 -12.56 22.38 4.35
C GLY A 254 -11.72 22.12 3.09
N GLU A 255 -10.64 21.36 3.20
CA GLU A 255 -9.83 20.95 2.06
C GLU A 255 -10.45 19.74 1.36
N ARG A 256 -10.46 19.76 0.03
CA ARG A 256 -10.94 18.67 -0.83
C ARG A 256 -9.89 18.33 -1.87
N ILE A 257 -9.49 17.06 -1.91
CA ILE A 257 -8.51 16.56 -2.87
C ILE A 257 -9.11 15.38 -3.63
N LEU A 258 -9.25 15.54 -4.94
CA LEU A 258 -9.67 14.50 -5.86
C LEU A 258 -8.46 13.70 -6.32
N VAL A 259 -8.57 12.38 -6.27
CA VAL A 259 -7.58 11.43 -6.80
C VAL A 259 -8.22 10.62 -7.91
N ILE A 260 -7.56 10.53 -9.06
CA ILE A 260 -8.03 9.77 -10.22
C ILE A 260 -6.92 8.81 -10.65
N LEU A 261 -7.26 7.52 -10.83
CA LEU A 261 -6.32 6.45 -11.09
C LEU A 261 -6.79 5.60 -12.28
N ASN A 262 -6.03 5.64 -13.35
CA ASN A 262 -6.24 4.78 -14.50
C ASN A 262 -5.00 3.87 -14.75
N PRO A 263 -4.92 2.69 -14.13
CA PRO A 263 -3.82 1.77 -14.36
C PRO A 263 -3.88 1.05 -15.71
N ALA A 264 -5.04 1.03 -16.38
CA ALA A 264 -5.23 0.35 -17.66
C ALA A 264 -4.38 0.95 -18.78
N ASP A 265 -3.95 0.11 -19.73
CA ASP A 265 -3.17 0.56 -20.91
C ASP A 265 -4.08 1.08 -22.03
N ARG A 266 -5.12 1.82 -21.65
CA ARG A 266 -6.01 2.55 -22.53
C ARG A 266 -6.55 3.78 -21.85
N ALA A 267 -6.86 4.81 -22.63
CA ALA A 267 -7.52 5.99 -22.10
C ALA A 267 -8.98 5.68 -21.75
N GLU A 268 -9.51 6.31 -20.70
CA GLU A 268 -10.85 6.06 -20.20
C GLU A 268 -11.64 7.37 -20.09
N LYS A 269 -12.91 7.34 -20.46
CA LYS A 269 -13.80 8.49 -20.34
C LYS A 269 -14.16 8.73 -18.88
N ILE A 270 -14.26 10.00 -18.51
CA ILE A 270 -14.71 10.43 -17.19
C ILE A 270 -15.96 11.28 -17.32
N SER A 271 -16.91 11.09 -16.39
CA SER A 271 -18.21 11.78 -16.37
C SER A 271 -18.35 12.72 -15.18
N PHE A 272 -17.30 12.95 -14.41
CA PHE A 272 -17.28 13.81 -13.23
C PHE A 272 -16.36 15.01 -13.44
N ASP A 273 -16.59 16.08 -12.69
CA ASP A 273 -15.76 17.27 -12.72
C ASP A 273 -14.34 17.00 -12.21
N CYS A 274 -13.34 17.50 -12.91
CA CYS A 274 -11.91 17.40 -12.58
C CYS A 274 -11.23 18.76 -12.44
N ALA A 275 -12.00 19.86 -12.35
CA ALA A 275 -11.43 21.20 -12.20
C ALA A 275 -10.69 21.32 -10.86
N GLY A 276 -9.57 22.04 -10.87
CA GLY A 276 -8.76 22.32 -9.69
C GLY A 276 -7.27 22.46 -10.00
N GLU A 277 -6.49 22.60 -8.95
CA GLU A 277 -5.02 22.68 -9.04
C GLU A 277 -4.41 21.27 -9.01
N VAL A 278 -3.61 20.94 -10.02
CA VAL A 278 -2.89 19.67 -10.09
C VAL A 278 -1.71 19.70 -9.11
N LEU A 279 -1.78 18.89 -8.07
CA LEU A 279 -0.75 18.75 -7.04
C LEU A 279 0.29 17.68 -7.39
N PHE A 280 -0.14 16.64 -8.09
CA PHE A 280 0.72 15.53 -8.52
C PHE A 280 0.12 14.82 -9.73
N GLN A 281 0.98 14.33 -10.62
CA GLN A 281 0.53 13.56 -11.79
C GLN A 281 1.55 12.51 -12.25
N VAL A 282 1.02 11.46 -12.85
CA VAL A 282 1.74 10.42 -13.58
C VAL A 282 1.05 10.22 -14.92
N GLY A 283 1.77 10.24 -16.02
CA GLY A 283 1.23 9.89 -17.33
C GLY A 283 0.26 10.88 -17.95
N GLY A 284 0.05 12.03 -17.33
CA GLY A 284 -0.82 13.11 -17.79
C GLY A 284 -2.00 13.40 -16.86
N VAL A 285 -2.76 14.41 -17.20
CA VAL A 285 -3.96 14.87 -16.51
C VAL A 285 -5.21 14.56 -17.34
N PRO A 286 -6.42 14.62 -16.76
CA PRO A 286 -7.65 14.57 -17.53
C PRO A 286 -7.72 15.69 -18.56
N GLU A 287 -8.02 15.37 -19.79
CA GLU A 287 -8.19 16.31 -20.90
C GLU A 287 -9.39 15.87 -21.74
N ASP A 288 -10.24 16.82 -22.16
CA ASP A 288 -11.44 16.58 -22.98
C ASP A 288 -12.32 15.43 -22.44
N GLY A 289 -12.53 15.38 -21.12
CA GLY A 289 -13.34 14.32 -20.49
C GLY A 289 -12.72 12.93 -20.56
N THR A 290 -11.39 12.83 -20.70
CA THR A 290 -10.67 11.56 -20.85
C THR A 290 -9.46 11.51 -19.92
N MET A 291 -9.33 10.43 -19.16
CA MET A 291 -8.14 10.13 -18.35
C MET A 291 -7.16 9.29 -19.18
N PRO A 292 -5.90 9.72 -19.34
CA PRO A 292 -4.92 8.98 -20.13
C PRO A 292 -4.65 7.56 -19.62
N ALA A 293 -4.12 6.70 -20.50
CA ALA A 293 -3.66 5.36 -20.13
C ALA A 293 -2.53 5.41 -19.09
N ARG A 294 -2.52 4.46 -18.16
CA ARG A 294 -1.46 4.27 -17.14
C ARG A 294 -1.11 5.58 -16.44
N SER A 295 -2.13 6.22 -15.90
CA SER A 295 -2.02 7.58 -15.35
C SER A 295 -2.65 7.69 -13.96
N ALA A 296 -2.19 8.69 -13.22
CA ALA A 296 -2.74 9.10 -11.94
C ALA A 296 -2.69 10.62 -11.82
N CYS A 297 -3.71 11.21 -11.19
CA CYS A 297 -3.76 12.64 -10.95
C CYS A 297 -4.32 12.94 -9.55
N VAL A 298 -3.70 13.89 -8.84
CA VAL A 298 -4.13 14.39 -7.54
C VAL A 298 -4.42 15.88 -7.69
N ILE A 299 -5.66 16.28 -7.45
CA ILE A 299 -6.18 17.61 -7.75
C ILE A 299 -6.78 18.21 -6.48
N ARG A 300 -6.35 19.42 -6.11
CA ARG A 300 -7.00 20.23 -5.06
C ARG A 300 -8.17 21.01 -5.65
N ARG A 301 -9.34 20.84 -5.04
CA ARG A 301 -10.62 21.50 -5.43
C ARG A 301 -10.92 22.71 -4.56
#